data_ebf0b9338b3c450a02dc1ffb0070fd3d
#
_entry.id   ebf0b9338b3c450a02dc1ffb0070fd3d
#
_cell.length_a   1.000
_cell.length_b   1.000
_cell.length_c   1.000
_cell.angle_alpha   90.00
_cell.angle_beta   90.00
_cell.angle_gamma   90.00
#
_symmetry.space_group_name_H-M   'P 1'
#
loop_
_entity.id
_entity.type
_entity.pdbx_description
1 polymer ?
#
loop_
_entity_poly.entity_id
_entity_poly.type
_entity_poly.pdbx_seq_one_letter_code
_entity_poly.pdbx_strand_id
1 'polypeptide(L)'
;FRTADVVGLDILKNVSLTTYEKAIDDESREVFNIPEIVDILIASNRLGKKTGSGFYKKNEDRTIHSIDFKTGEYSEQDLVRFDCFRVAKDKQRLSERIISLCDGEDSGSKYFWELTSQTLIYSANRIPEISDDIVNIDNAMKWGFGWDAGPFEMWDMIGVQKSTNRMRAEGKKIPEWVTEMLSLGRQSFYSIDNGVKTYWSPKANSAVTIDQSPQTFNLALHKSGGHTLKRDL
;
A
#
# COMPACT_ATOMS: atom_id res chain seq x y z
N PHE A 1 12.15 2.41 -8.30
CA PHE A 1 12.92 2.83 -9.47
C PHE A 1 13.38 1.66 -10.36
N ARG A 2 13.74 0.49 -9.79
CA ARG A 2 14.14 -0.68 -10.62
C ARG A 2 13.05 -1.14 -11.58
N THR A 3 11.79 -1.13 -11.14
CA THR A 3 10.63 -1.44 -12.00
C THR A 3 10.48 -0.42 -13.11
N ALA A 4 10.69 0.87 -12.82
CA ALA A 4 10.67 1.93 -13.82
C ALA A 4 11.71 1.71 -14.92
N ASP A 5 12.93 1.30 -14.55
CA ASP A 5 14.00 0.97 -15.52
C ASP A 5 13.67 -0.28 -16.35
N VAL A 6 12.92 -1.23 -15.81
CA VAL A 6 12.47 -2.43 -16.57
C VAL A 6 11.38 -2.06 -17.57
N VAL A 7 10.42 -1.24 -17.16
CA VAL A 7 9.32 -0.75 -18.03
C VAL A 7 9.87 0.18 -19.12
N GLY A 8 10.79 1.05 -18.76
CA GLY A 8 11.34 2.12 -19.56
C GLY A 8 10.76 3.49 -19.20
N LEU A 9 11.65 4.47 -18.99
CA LEU A 9 11.28 5.80 -18.49
C LEU A 9 10.40 6.58 -19.47
N ASP A 10 10.57 6.37 -20.76
CA ASP A 10 9.71 6.92 -21.81
C ASP A 10 8.27 6.38 -21.72
N ILE A 11 8.11 5.08 -21.49
CA ILE A 11 6.80 4.46 -21.29
C ILE A 11 6.17 4.99 -20.00
N LEU A 12 6.94 5.00 -18.91
CA LEU A 12 6.48 5.54 -17.61
C LEU A 12 5.97 6.98 -17.78
N LYS A 13 6.74 7.84 -18.44
CA LYS A 13 6.35 9.23 -18.72
C LYS A 13 5.04 9.30 -19.49
N ASN A 14 4.92 8.56 -20.58
CA ASN A 14 3.72 8.60 -21.42
C ASN A 14 2.47 8.12 -20.67
N VAL A 15 2.59 7.05 -19.86
CA VAL A 15 1.48 6.56 -19.03
C VAL A 15 1.09 7.59 -17.98
N SER A 16 2.08 8.13 -17.26
CA SER A 16 1.81 9.14 -16.23
C SER A 16 1.18 10.41 -16.79
N LEU A 17 1.70 10.93 -17.92
CA LEU A 17 1.14 12.09 -18.58
C LEU A 17 -0.29 11.84 -19.04
N THR A 18 -0.55 10.70 -19.68
CA THR A 18 -1.90 10.32 -20.12
C THR A 18 -2.87 10.23 -18.93
N THR A 19 -2.42 9.67 -17.81
CA THR A 19 -3.23 9.58 -16.60
C THR A 19 -3.47 10.96 -16.01
N TYR A 20 -2.43 11.79 -15.93
CA TYR A 20 -2.54 13.18 -15.47
C TYR A 20 -3.56 13.98 -16.29
N GLU A 21 -3.55 13.83 -17.62
CA GLU A 21 -4.47 14.53 -18.51
C GLU A 21 -5.92 14.04 -18.39
N LYS A 22 -6.13 12.75 -18.14
CA LYS A 22 -7.46 12.13 -18.11
C LYS A 22 -8.10 12.10 -16.72
N ALA A 23 -7.34 11.95 -15.66
CA ALA A 23 -7.83 11.87 -14.28
C ALA A 23 -8.01 13.29 -13.69
N ILE A 24 -8.83 14.12 -14.32
CA ILE A 24 -8.97 15.56 -13.98
C ILE A 24 -9.54 15.73 -12.57
N ASP A 25 -10.46 14.88 -12.18
CA ASP A 25 -11.18 14.97 -10.89
C ASP A 25 -10.53 14.11 -9.79
N ASP A 26 -9.38 13.47 -10.06
CA ASP A 26 -8.70 12.64 -9.06
C ASP A 26 -8.01 13.53 -8.02
N GLU A 27 -8.28 13.28 -6.74
CA GLU A 27 -7.73 14.02 -5.60
C GLU A 27 -6.20 13.88 -5.47
N SER A 28 -5.63 12.81 -6.01
CA SER A 28 -4.20 12.51 -6.01
C SER A 28 -3.56 12.72 -7.38
N ARG A 29 -4.22 13.42 -8.29
CA ARG A 29 -3.77 13.64 -9.68
C ARG A 29 -2.31 14.07 -9.78
N GLU A 30 -1.85 14.91 -8.85
CA GLU A 30 -0.48 15.44 -8.85
C GLU A 30 0.61 14.37 -8.68
N VAL A 31 0.28 13.17 -8.22
CA VAL A 31 1.25 12.06 -8.13
C VAL A 31 1.71 11.57 -9.51
N PHE A 32 0.93 11.88 -10.56
CA PHE A 32 1.27 11.56 -11.95
C PHE A 32 2.15 12.62 -12.60
N ASN A 33 2.42 13.72 -11.93
CA ASN A 33 3.36 14.73 -12.39
C ASN A 33 4.79 14.23 -12.18
N ILE A 34 5.46 13.90 -13.28
CA ILE A 34 6.77 13.25 -13.23
C ILE A 34 7.87 14.26 -12.90
N PRO A 35 8.80 13.90 -11.98
CA PRO A 35 9.95 14.75 -11.67
C PRO A 35 10.83 15.03 -12.91
N GLU A 36 11.36 16.25 -13.00
CA GLU A 36 12.22 16.73 -14.09
C GLU A 36 13.40 15.81 -14.42
N ILE A 37 13.93 15.10 -13.43
CA ILE A 37 15.03 14.15 -13.63
C ILE A 37 14.67 13.06 -14.65
N VAL A 38 13.41 12.67 -14.77
CA VAL A 38 12.96 11.69 -15.77
C VAL A 38 13.11 12.27 -17.17
N ASP A 39 12.79 13.55 -17.36
CA ASP A 39 12.95 14.24 -18.65
C ASP A 39 14.41 14.34 -19.06
N ILE A 40 15.29 14.67 -18.12
CA ILE A 40 16.74 14.71 -18.31
C ILE A 40 17.28 13.33 -18.73
N LEU A 41 16.82 12.27 -18.06
CA LEU A 41 17.23 10.90 -18.40
C LEU A 41 16.75 10.50 -19.81
N ILE A 42 15.51 10.81 -20.17
CA ILE A 42 14.95 10.52 -21.51
C ILE A 42 15.73 11.29 -22.59
N ALA A 43 15.98 12.59 -22.38
CA ALA A 43 16.74 13.42 -23.32
C ALA A 43 18.17 12.91 -23.54
N SER A 44 18.75 12.28 -22.52
CA SER A 44 20.08 11.67 -22.56
C SER A 44 20.07 10.22 -23.07
N ASN A 45 18.96 9.70 -23.59
CA ASN A 45 18.77 8.30 -23.98
C ASN A 45 19.07 7.28 -22.89
N ARG A 46 18.83 7.66 -21.62
CA ARG A 46 18.96 6.80 -20.43
C ARG A 46 17.58 6.26 -20.05
N LEU A 47 17.04 5.36 -20.88
CA LEU A 47 15.63 4.92 -20.78
C LEU A 47 15.43 3.72 -19.85
N GLY A 48 16.46 3.26 -19.18
CA GLY A 48 16.43 2.08 -18.34
C GLY A 48 17.14 0.89 -18.95
N LYS A 49 16.69 -0.32 -18.62
CA LYS A 49 17.35 -1.58 -19.02
C LYS A 49 17.56 -1.72 -20.52
N LYS A 50 16.62 -1.23 -21.33
CA LYS A 50 16.67 -1.32 -22.81
C LYS A 50 17.81 -0.52 -23.45
N THR A 51 18.29 0.54 -22.77
CA THR A 51 19.43 1.35 -23.21
C THR A 51 20.67 1.18 -22.34
N GLY A 52 20.64 0.24 -21.37
CA GLY A 52 21.74 -0.06 -20.47
C GLY A 52 21.86 0.86 -19.26
N SER A 53 21.11 1.96 -19.22
CA SER A 53 21.07 2.89 -18.08
C SER A 53 19.74 3.62 -17.98
N GLY A 54 19.34 3.97 -16.76
CA GLY A 54 18.16 4.72 -16.36
C GLY A 54 18.39 5.32 -14.98
N PHE A 55 17.55 5.03 -13.98
CA PHE A 55 17.88 5.32 -12.59
C PHE A 55 19.10 4.53 -12.09
N TYR A 56 19.31 3.37 -12.69
CA TYR A 56 20.47 2.51 -12.42
C TYR A 56 21.27 2.27 -13.69
N LYS A 57 22.58 2.08 -13.50
CA LYS A 57 23.52 1.71 -14.56
C LYS A 57 24.31 0.49 -14.08
N LYS A 58 24.35 -0.55 -14.92
CA LYS A 58 25.23 -1.70 -14.69
C LYS A 58 26.53 -1.46 -15.42
N ASN A 59 27.66 -1.49 -14.68
CA ASN A 59 29.00 -1.36 -15.22
C ASN A 59 29.53 -2.69 -15.78
N GLU A 60 30.69 -2.64 -16.45
CA GLU A 60 31.36 -3.82 -17.04
C GLU A 60 31.80 -4.84 -15.98
N ASP A 61 32.21 -4.38 -14.82
CA ASP A 61 32.56 -5.19 -13.63
C ASP A 61 31.32 -5.78 -12.91
N ARG A 62 30.12 -5.58 -13.46
CA ARG A 62 28.80 -6.00 -12.94
C ARG A 62 28.33 -5.24 -11.69
N THR A 63 29.05 -4.23 -11.23
CA THR A 63 28.55 -3.34 -10.19
C THR A 63 27.33 -2.54 -10.69
N ILE A 64 26.42 -2.20 -9.79
CA ILE A 64 25.22 -1.41 -10.11
C ILE A 64 25.38 -0.04 -9.44
N HIS A 65 25.48 0.99 -10.23
CA HIS A 65 25.45 2.37 -9.78
C HIS A 65 24.04 2.93 -9.82
N SER A 66 23.74 3.88 -8.95
CA SER A 66 22.52 4.67 -8.96
C SER A 66 22.80 6.10 -9.37
N ILE A 67 21.82 6.74 -9.99
CA ILE A 67 21.94 8.15 -10.33
C ILE A 67 21.80 9.01 -9.06
N ASP A 68 22.62 10.02 -8.93
CA ASP A 68 22.40 11.12 -7.99
C ASP A 68 21.41 12.12 -8.62
N PHE A 69 20.27 12.33 -7.96
CA PHE A 69 19.19 13.22 -8.47
C PHE A 69 19.59 14.70 -8.52
N LYS A 70 20.64 15.11 -7.83
CA LYS A 70 21.11 16.50 -7.81
C LYS A 70 22.13 16.77 -8.93
N THR A 71 23.02 15.82 -9.16
CA THR A 71 24.12 15.99 -10.12
C THR A 71 23.83 15.35 -11.47
N GLY A 72 22.95 14.36 -11.53
CA GLY A 72 22.69 13.57 -12.73
C GLY A 72 23.79 12.55 -13.05
N GLU A 73 24.76 12.37 -12.15
CA GLU A 73 25.89 11.45 -12.31
C GLU A 73 25.63 10.11 -11.62
N TYR A 74 26.32 9.06 -12.08
CA TYR A 74 26.20 7.73 -11.48
C TYR A 74 27.30 7.51 -10.46
N SER A 75 26.92 7.04 -9.26
CA SER A 75 27.83 6.65 -8.19
C SER A 75 27.49 5.27 -7.62
N GLU A 76 28.42 4.68 -6.89
CA GLU A 76 28.11 3.50 -6.09
C GLU A 76 26.90 3.73 -5.19
N GLN A 77 26.12 2.66 -5.01
CA GLN A 77 24.94 2.74 -4.15
C GLN A 77 25.36 2.76 -2.68
N ASP A 78 25.00 3.81 -1.98
CA ASP A 78 25.05 3.80 -0.52
C ASP A 78 24.02 2.80 0.02
N LEU A 79 24.52 1.81 0.77
CA LEU A 79 23.67 0.84 1.45
C LEU A 79 23.08 1.49 2.71
N VAL A 80 22.08 2.33 2.52
CA VAL A 80 21.33 2.88 3.65
C VAL A 80 20.55 1.76 4.32
N ARG A 81 20.82 1.54 5.61
CA ARG A 81 20.12 0.56 6.44
C ARG A 81 19.19 1.31 7.38
N PHE A 82 17.89 1.03 7.27
CA PHE A 82 16.90 1.54 8.20
C PHE A 82 16.61 0.50 9.27
N ASP A 83 16.59 0.92 10.53
CA ASP A 83 16.32 0.03 11.66
C ASP A 83 14.92 -0.58 11.59
N CYS A 84 13.94 0.16 11.10
CA CYS A 84 12.58 -0.35 10.91
C CYS A 84 12.53 -1.61 10.05
N PHE A 85 13.30 -1.69 8.96
CA PHE A 85 13.32 -2.90 8.13
C PHE A 85 13.99 -4.08 8.82
N ARG A 86 15.03 -3.83 9.63
CA ARG A 86 15.67 -4.87 10.44
C ARG A 86 14.69 -5.43 11.46
N VAL A 87 14.01 -4.54 12.20
CA VAL A 87 13.01 -4.94 13.20
C VAL A 87 11.84 -5.69 12.56
N ALA A 88 11.33 -5.19 11.43
CA ALA A 88 10.22 -5.84 10.72
C ALA A 88 10.58 -7.24 10.19
N LYS A 89 11.83 -7.44 9.75
CA LYS A 89 12.29 -8.73 9.24
C LYS A 89 12.24 -9.85 10.29
N ASP A 90 12.45 -9.51 11.56
CA ASP A 90 12.45 -10.47 12.67
C ASP A 90 11.03 -10.86 13.13
N LYS A 91 9.99 -10.15 12.63
CA LYS A 91 8.60 -10.44 12.96
C LYS A 91 8.04 -11.55 12.07
N GLN A 92 7.33 -12.49 12.69
CA GLN A 92 6.73 -13.61 11.96
C GLN A 92 5.38 -13.26 11.34
N ARG A 93 4.56 -12.47 12.05
CA ARG A 93 3.22 -12.09 11.61
C ARG A 93 3.26 -10.84 10.73
N LEU A 94 2.48 -10.84 9.65
CA LEU A 94 2.36 -9.69 8.77
C LEU A 94 1.93 -8.42 9.53
N SER A 95 0.95 -8.52 10.42
CA SER A 95 0.49 -7.41 11.25
C SER A 95 1.60 -6.80 12.11
N GLU A 96 2.43 -7.63 12.72
CA GLU A 96 3.56 -7.16 13.53
C GLU A 96 4.62 -6.44 12.67
N ARG A 97 4.85 -6.91 11.43
CA ARG A 97 5.74 -6.26 10.47
C ARG A 97 5.23 -4.88 10.10
N ILE A 98 3.96 -4.79 9.70
CA ILE A 98 3.31 -3.54 9.29
C ILE A 98 3.32 -2.54 10.44
N ILE A 99 2.92 -2.95 11.65
CA ILE A 99 2.92 -2.09 12.84
C ILE A 99 4.34 -1.57 13.12
N SER A 100 5.35 -2.44 13.09
CA SER A 100 6.74 -2.02 13.37
C SER A 100 7.29 -1.05 12.32
N LEU A 101 6.87 -1.18 11.05
CA LEU A 101 7.22 -0.25 9.99
C LEU A 101 6.51 1.10 10.15
N CYS A 102 5.24 1.11 10.60
CA CYS A 102 4.47 2.34 10.79
C CYS A 102 4.87 3.12 12.05
N ASP A 103 5.25 2.43 13.12
CA ASP A 103 5.46 3.02 14.45
C ASP A 103 6.94 3.38 14.72
N GLY A 104 7.87 3.06 13.83
CA GLY A 104 9.28 3.45 13.98
C GLY A 104 9.52 4.97 13.80
N GLU A 105 10.66 5.44 14.30
CA GLU A 105 11.01 6.87 14.28
C GLU A 105 12.01 7.25 13.19
N ASP A 106 12.64 6.26 12.55
CA ASP A 106 13.60 6.51 11.49
C ASP A 106 12.93 7.02 10.19
N SER A 107 13.73 7.49 9.26
CA SER A 107 13.22 8.02 7.98
C SER A 107 12.54 6.94 7.13
N GLY A 108 12.94 5.67 7.26
CA GLY A 108 12.28 4.53 6.60
C GLY A 108 10.86 4.34 7.10
N SER A 109 10.64 4.38 8.43
CA SER A 109 9.31 4.30 9.04
C SER A 109 8.43 5.49 8.67
N LYS A 110 8.99 6.70 8.69
CA LYS A 110 8.25 7.91 8.30
C LYS A 110 7.78 7.83 6.85
N TYR A 111 8.66 7.39 5.95
CA TYR A 111 8.31 7.18 4.55
C TYR A 111 7.24 6.08 4.38
N PHE A 112 7.41 4.94 5.06
CA PHE A 112 6.45 3.84 5.00
C PHE A 112 5.08 4.26 5.52
N TRP A 113 5.03 4.98 6.64
CA TRP A 113 3.78 5.50 7.20
C TRP A 113 3.11 6.50 6.25
N GLU A 114 3.87 7.43 5.68
CA GLU A 114 3.33 8.41 4.74
C GLU A 114 2.68 7.73 3.53
N LEU A 115 3.41 6.81 2.89
CA LEU A 115 2.89 6.04 1.77
C LEU A 115 1.66 5.20 2.15
N THR A 116 1.72 4.52 3.31
CA THR A 116 0.63 3.68 3.80
C THR A 116 -0.60 4.52 4.08
N SER A 117 -0.49 5.59 4.87
CA SER A 117 -1.62 6.44 5.24
C SER A 117 -2.31 7.07 4.04
N GLN A 118 -1.54 7.52 3.03
CA GLN A 118 -2.10 8.01 1.77
C GLN A 118 -2.86 6.90 1.02
N THR A 119 -2.29 5.71 0.92
CA THR A 119 -2.94 4.57 0.26
C THR A 119 -4.25 4.18 0.94
N LEU A 120 -4.28 4.15 2.29
CA LEU A 120 -5.49 3.80 3.05
C LEU A 120 -6.61 4.82 2.82
N ILE A 121 -6.29 6.11 2.91
CA ILE A 121 -7.25 7.20 2.68
C ILE A 121 -7.76 7.17 1.23
N TYR A 122 -6.84 7.08 0.26
CA TYR A 122 -7.19 7.03 -1.15
C TYR A 122 -8.11 5.84 -1.46
N SER A 123 -7.79 4.64 -0.95
CA SER A 123 -8.63 3.46 -1.13
C SER A 123 -10.04 3.66 -0.55
N ALA A 124 -10.15 4.31 0.60
CA ALA A 124 -11.45 4.59 1.21
C ALA A 124 -12.26 5.65 0.44
N ASN A 125 -11.59 6.62 -0.19
CA ASN A 125 -12.25 7.61 -1.05
C ASN A 125 -12.74 7.02 -2.39
N ARG A 126 -12.25 5.84 -2.79
CA ARG A 126 -12.74 5.12 -3.99
C ARG A 126 -14.09 4.43 -3.78
N ILE A 127 -14.68 4.54 -2.61
CA ILE A 127 -16.03 4.06 -2.33
C ILE A 127 -16.98 5.26 -2.28
N PRO A 128 -18.09 5.25 -3.04
CA PRO A 128 -18.56 4.19 -3.95
C PRO A 128 -18.11 4.33 -5.42
N GLU A 129 -17.15 5.20 -5.72
CA GLU A 129 -16.79 5.55 -7.11
C GLU A 129 -16.31 4.34 -7.95
N ILE A 130 -15.42 3.52 -7.37
CA ILE A 130 -14.82 2.37 -8.06
C ILE A 130 -15.49 1.06 -7.61
N SER A 131 -15.89 0.97 -6.35
CA SER A 131 -16.53 -0.21 -5.78
C SER A 131 -17.51 0.19 -4.70
N ASP A 132 -18.63 -0.55 -4.58
CA ASP A 132 -19.60 -0.37 -3.51
C ASP A 132 -19.13 -0.95 -2.17
N ASP A 133 -18.08 -1.77 -2.15
CA ASP A 133 -17.60 -2.45 -0.96
C ASP A 133 -16.06 -2.49 -0.86
N ILE A 134 -15.60 -2.65 0.37
CA ILE A 134 -14.17 -2.71 0.72
C ILE A 134 -13.51 -4.02 0.30
N VAL A 135 -14.29 -5.11 0.20
CA VAL A 135 -13.77 -6.47 -0.09
C VAL A 135 -13.22 -6.54 -1.50
N ASN A 136 -13.91 -5.92 -2.46
CA ASN A 136 -13.47 -5.86 -3.85
C ASN A 136 -12.19 -5.04 -4.01
N ILE A 137 -12.04 -3.93 -3.28
CA ILE A 137 -10.80 -3.12 -3.30
C ILE A 137 -9.64 -3.94 -2.73
N ASP A 138 -9.83 -4.59 -1.57
CA ASP A 138 -8.79 -5.44 -0.98
C ASP A 138 -8.39 -6.59 -1.91
N ASN A 139 -9.37 -7.25 -2.52
CA ASN A 139 -9.12 -8.34 -3.44
C ASN A 139 -8.43 -7.89 -4.73
N ALA A 140 -8.76 -6.71 -5.25
CA ALA A 140 -8.09 -6.14 -6.42
C ALA A 140 -6.59 -5.92 -6.15
N MET A 141 -6.24 -5.42 -4.97
CA MET A 141 -4.83 -5.24 -4.59
C MET A 141 -4.12 -6.59 -4.36
N LYS A 142 -4.77 -7.55 -3.71
CA LYS A 142 -4.20 -8.88 -3.48
C LYS A 142 -4.01 -9.66 -4.79
N TRP A 143 -5.00 -9.67 -5.66
CA TRP A 143 -4.96 -10.47 -6.89
C TRP A 143 -4.24 -9.76 -8.04
N GLY A 144 -4.38 -8.42 -8.13
CA GLY A 144 -3.76 -7.64 -9.20
C GLY A 144 -2.28 -7.33 -8.96
N PHE A 145 -1.92 -7.06 -7.71
CA PHE A 145 -0.55 -6.65 -7.34
C PHE A 145 0.19 -7.64 -6.45
N GLY A 146 -0.44 -8.76 -6.08
CA GLY A 146 0.18 -9.78 -5.24
C GLY A 146 0.44 -9.35 -3.80
N TRP A 147 -0.36 -8.43 -3.27
CA TRP A 147 -0.24 -8.02 -1.87
C TRP A 147 -0.71 -9.12 -0.92
N ASP A 148 -0.03 -9.26 0.22
CA ASP A 148 -0.41 -10.20 1.28
C ASP A 148 -1.68 -9.76 2.02
N ALA A 149 -1.98 -8.46 2.03
CA ALA A 149 -3.19 -7.88 2.60
C ALA A 149 -3.66 -6.70 1.75
N GLY A 150 -4.97 -6.52 1.61
CA GLY A 150 -5.52 -5.33 0.99
C GLY A 150 -5.49 -4.11 1.91
N PRO A 151 -5.82 -2.91 1.40
CA PRO A 151 -5.76 -1.66 2.18
C PRO A 151 -6.57 -1.70 3.48
N PHE A 152 -7.78 -2.21 3.45
CA PHE A 152 -8.65 -2.25 4.63
C PHE A 152 -8.23 -3.35 5.62
N GLU A 153 -7.75 -4.50 5.13
CA GLU A 153 -7.12 -5.52 5.96
C GLU A 153 -5.86 -4.97 6.64
N MET A 154 -5.05 -4.18 5.92
CA MET A 154 -3.87 -3.51 6.46
C MET A 154 -4.25 -2.45 7.51
N TRP A 155 -5.30 -1.69 7.25
CA TRP A 155 -5.78 -0.68 8.19
C TRP A 155 -6.25 -1.31 9.52
N ASP A 156 -6.96 -2.44 9.43
CA ASP A 156 -7.34 -3.22 10.62
C ASP A 156 -6.11 -3.71 11.39
N MET A 157 -5.05 -4.17 10.71
CA MET A 157 -3.80 -4.60 11.36
C MET A 157 -3.10 -3.46 12.11
N ILE A 158 -3.09 -2.25 11.55
CA ILE A 158 -2.50 -1.06 12.20
C ILE A 158 -3.38 -0.58 13.37
N GLY A 159 -4.68 -0.83 13.28
CA GLY A 159 -5.72 -0.34 14.18
C GLY A 159 -6.36 0.94 13.67
N VAL A 160 -7.62 0.83 13.26
CA VAL A 160 -8.34 1.92 12.56
C VAL A 160 -8.43 3.17 13.41
N GLN A 161 -8.84 3.06 14.69
CA GLN A 161 -8.97 4.22 15.58
C GLN A 161 -7.62 4.91 15.83
N LYS A 162 -6.57 4.12 16.13
CA LYS A 162 -5.22 4.65 16.42
C LYS A 162 -4.66 5.39 15.22
N SER A 163 -4.70 4.77 14.05
CA SER A 163 -4.16 5.33 12.82
C SER A 163 -4.97 6.54 12.33
N THR A 164 -6.29 6.51 12.45
CA THR A 164 -7.17 7.66 12.12
C THR A 164 -6.85 8.86 13.00
N ASN A 165 -6.63 8.66 14.31
CA ASN A 165 -6.24 9.74 15.21
C ASN A 165 -4.88 10.35 14.82
N ARG A 166 -3.90 9.51 14.48
CA ARG A 166 -2.59 9.95 14.00
C ARG A 166 -2.71 10.73 12.67
N MET A 167 -3.44 10.20 11.70
CA MET A 167 -3.69 10.87 10.42
C MET A 167 -4.33 12.25 10.60
N ARG A 168 -5.31 12.38 11.51
CA ARG A 168 -5.92 13.68 11.84
C ARG A 168 -4.93 14.66 12.48
N ALA A 169 -4.09 14.18 13.40
CA ALA A 169 -3.04 15.00 14.01
C ALA A 169 -2.01 15.49 12.98
N GLU A 170 -1.79 14.71 11.91
CA GLU A 170 -0.95 15.05 10.76
C GLU A 170 -1.68 15.91 9.70
N GLY A 171 -2.93 16.34 9.96
CA GLY A 171 -3.72 17.19 9.06
C GLY A 171 -4.35 16.47 7.87
N LYS A 172 -4.34 15.13 7.85
CA LYS A 172 -4.95 14.34 6.77
C LYS A 172 -6.48 14.29 6.92
N LYS A 173 -7.18 14.42 5.80
CA LYS A 173 -8.64 14.27 5.76
C LYS A 173 -9.01 12.79 5.77
N ILE A 174 -9.81 12.37 6.74
CA ILE A 174 -10.36 11.02 6.81
C ILE A 174 -11.73 10.99 6.12
N PRO A 175 -12.01 9.99 5.27
CA PRO A 175 -13.32 9.84 4.66
C PRO A 175 -14.42 9.78 5.72
N GLU A 176 -15.54 10.46 5.46
CA GLU A 176 -16.62 10.66 6.44
C GLU A 176 -17.18 9.33 6.94
N TRP A 177 -17.44 8.38 6.04
CA TRP A 177 -17.96 7.06 6.37
C TRP A 177 -17.06 6.27 7.34
N VAL A 178 -15.73 6.45 7.28
CA VAL A 178 -14.79 5.83 8.25
C VAL A 178 -14.99 6.46 9.63
N THR A 179 -15.18 7.77 9.68
CA THR A 179 -15.45 8.48 10.94
C THR A 179 -16.81 8.07 11.52
N GLU A 180 -17.83 7.92 10.70
CA GLU A 180 -19.15 7.43 11.11
C GLU A 180 -19.08 6.00 11.65
N MET A 181 -18.40 5.09 10.95
CA MET A 181 -18.16 3.72 11.42
C MET A 181 -17.57 3.70 12.84
N LEU A 182 -16.53 4.51 13.06
CA LEU A 182 -15.87 4.61 14.37
C LEU A 182 -16.82 5.21 15.45
N SER A 183 -17.65 6.18 15.09
CA SER A 183 -18.64 6.79 16.00
C SER A 183 -19.73 5.83 16.45
N LEU A 184 -20.04 4.84 15.62
CA LEU A 184 -20.96 3.74 15.92
C LEU A 184 -20.33 2.63 16.79
N GLY A 185 -19.08 2.84 17.25
CA GLY A 185 -18.34 1.91 18.09
C GLY A 185 -17.63 0.78 17.33
N ARG A 186 -17.69 0.76 16.00
CA ARG A 186 -17.01 -0.22 15.16
C ARG A 186 -15.55 0.18 15.00
N GLN A 187 -14.61 -0.67 15.45
CA GLN A 187 -13.18 -0.38 15.47
C GLN A 187 -12.38 -1.11 14.38
N SER A 188 -13.04 -1.90 13.54
CA SER A 188 -12.42 -2.66 12.46
C SER A 188 -13.34 -2.75 11.25
N PHE A 189 -12.76 -2.82 10.07
CA PHE A 189 -13.50 -3.03 8.82
C PHE A 189 -14.01 -4.46 8.70
N TYR A 190 -13.22 -5.42 9.14
CA TYR A 190 -13.57 -6.83 9.14
C TYR A 190 -13.78 -7.35 10.56
N SER A 191 -14.66 -8.34 10.70
CA SER A 191 -14.76 -9.13 11.93
C SER A 191 -15.11 -10.58 11.61
N ILE A 192 -14.80 -11.43 12.58
CA ILE A 192 -15.18 -12.84 12.57
C ILE A 192 -15.92 -13.11 13.87
N ASP A 193 -17.17 -13.54 13.79
CA ASP A 193 -17.97 -13.95 14.92
C ASP A 193 -18.69 -15.26 14.59
N ASN A 194 -18.60 -16.25 15.50
CA ASN A 194 -19.22 -17.57 15.36
C ASN A 194 -19.02 -18.24 13.99
N GLY A 195 -17.82 -18.12 13.41
CA GLY A 195 -17.49 -18.71 12.12
C GLY A 195 -17.96 -17.90 10.91
N VAL A 196 -18.57 -16.76 11.12
CA VAL A 196 -19.04 -15.85 10.06
C VAL A 196 -18.08 -14.67 9.93
N LYS A 197 -17.52 -14.47 8.74
CA LYS A 197 -16.73 -13.27 8.42
C LYS A 197 -17.67 -12.18 7.89
N THR A 198 -17.56 -11.00 8.47
CA THR A 198 -18.32 -9.81 8.02
C THR A 198 -17.36 -8.68 7.68
N TYR A 199 -17.83 -7.75 6.86
CA TYR A 199 -17.17 -6.48 6.58
C TYR A 199 -18.12 -5.31 6.87
N TRP A 200 -17.57 -4.14 7.14
CA TRP A 200 -18.35 -2.92 7.23
C TRP A 200 -18.70 -2.42 5.83
N SER A 201 -19.98 -2.29 5.55
CA SER A 201 -20.49 -1.72 4.30
C SER A 201 -20.80 -0.24 4.49
N PRO A 202 -20.05 0.67 3.82
CA PRO A 202 -20.37 2.10 3.86
C PRO A 202 -21.75 2.40 3.32
N LYS A 203 -22.20 1.66 2.30
CA LYS A 203 -23.53 1.81 1.68
C LYS A 203 -24.67 1.42 2.61
N ALA A 204 -24.51 0.32 3.35
CA ALA A 204 -25.51 -0.17 4.28
C ALA A 204 -25.38 0.47 5.68
N ASN A 205 -24.27 1.15 5.95
CA ASN A 205 -23.87 1.67 7.26
C ASN A 205 -23.98 0.60 8.37
N SER A 206 -23.60 -0.63 8.04
CA SER A 206 -23.69 -1.81 8.91
C SER A 206 -22.74 -2.92 8.48
N ALA A 207 -22.58 -3.93 9.37
CA ALA A 207 -21.83 -5.12 9.04
C ALA A 207 -22.62 -6.03 8.07
N VAL A 208 -21.95 -6.48 7.01
CA VAL A 208 -22.50 -7.37 5.98
C VAL A 208 -21.67 -8.66 5.94
N THR A 209 -22.33 -9.79 5.80
CA THR A 209 -21.67 -11.10 5.67
C THR A 209 -20.91 -11.22 4.37
N ILE A 210 -19.72 -11.77 4.44
CA ILE A 210 -18.94 -12.16 3.24
C ILE A 210 -19.34 -13.57 2.86
N ASP A 211 -19.88 -13.74 1.66
CA ASP A 211 -20.19 -15.05 1.11
C ASP A 211 -18.89 -15.85 0.94
N GLN A 212 -18.86 -17.03 1.55
CA GLN A 212 -17.72 -17.93 1.42
C GLN A 212 -17.97 -18.88 0.26
N SER A 213 -16.97 -19.01 -0.61
CA SER A 213 -17.00 -20.09 -1.58
C SER A 213 -16.98 -21.45 -0.85
N PRO A 214 -17.91 -22.36 -1.15
CA PRO A 214 -17.89 -23.72 -0.56
C PRO A 214 -16.62 -24.51 -0.80
N GLN A 215 -15.83 -24.07 -1.78
CA GLN A 215 -14.54 -24.69 -2.17
C GLN A 215 -13.34 -24.14 -1.36
N THR A 216 -13.56 -23.11 -0.51
CA THR A 216 -12.46 -22.49 0.24
C THR A 216 -12.58 -22.80 1.72
N PHE A 217 -11.62 -23.53 2.27
CA PHE A 217 -11.52 -23.75 3.71
C PHE A 217 -10.73 -22.62 4.37
N ASN A 218 -11.34 -21.97 5.37
CA ASN A 218 -10.70 -20.94 6.17
C ASN A 218 -10.55 -21.41 7.62
N LEU A 219 -9.31 -21.70 8.03
CA LEU A 219 -9.01 -22.21 9.35
C LEU A 219 -9.42 -21.26 10.48
N ALA A 220 -9.26 -19.93 10.29
CA ALA A 220 -9.63 -18.95 11.30
C ALA A 220 -11.14 -18.94 11.54
N LEU A 221 -11.93 -19.01 10.49
CA LEU A 221 -13.40 -19.11 10.58
C LEU A 221 -13.84 -20.41 11.23
N HIS A 222 -13.19 -21.54 10.87
CA HIS A 222 -13.48 -22.82 11.46
C HIS A 222 -13.21 -22.85 12.97
N LYS A 223 -12.08 -22.26 13.40
CA LYS A 223 -11.73 -22.11 14.83
C LYS A 223 -12.72 -21.20 15.57
N SER A 224 -13.14 -20.09 14.99
CA SER A 224 -14.08 -19.15 15.63
C SER A 224 -15.48 -19.75 15.78
N GLY A 225 -15.88 -20.69 14.93
CA GLY A 225 -17.13 -21.46 15.02
C GLY A 225 -17.14 -22.53 16.11
N GLY A 226 -16.13 -22.61 16.97
CA GLY A 226 -16.08 -23.54 18.09
C GLY A 226 -15.60 -24.98 17.74
N HIS A 227 -15.16 -25.18 16.51
CA HIS A 227 -14.68 -26.50 16.02
C HIS A 227 -13.22 -26.80 16.40
N THR A 228 -12.73 -26.25 17.50
CA THR A 228 -11.35 -26.45 17.97
C THR A 228 -11.35 -27.51 19.06
N LEU A 229 -10.67 -28.63 18.83
CA LEU A 229 -10.53 -29.71 19.80
C LEU A 229 -9.54 -29.39 20.93
N LYS A 230 -8.55 -28.50 20.67
CA LYS A 230 -7.54 -28.10 21.65
C LYS A 230 -7.12 -26.65 21.38
N ARG A 231 -7.16 -25.81 22.42
CA ARG A 231 -6.85 -24.37 22.32
C ARG A 231 -5.40 -24.05 22.64
N ASP A 232 -4.73 -24.88 23.46
CA ASP A 232 -3.36 -24.67 23.91
C ASP A 232 -2.48 -25.83 23.43
N LEU A 233 -1.53 -25.51 22.60
CA LEU A 233 -0.35 -26.28 22.30
C LEU A 233 0.87 -25.42 22.60
#